data_038b7f1429466c7ea269f6f9e432176f
#
_entry.id   038b7f1429466c7ea269f6f9e432176f
#
_cell.length_a   1.000
_cell.length_b   1.000
_cell.length_c   1.000
_cell.angle_alpha   90.00
_cell.angle_beta   90.00
_cell.angle_gamma   90.00
#
_symmetry.space_group_name_H-M   'P 1'
#
loop_
_entity.id
_entity.type
_entity.pdbx_description
1 polymer ?
#
loop_
_entity_poly.entity_id
_entity_poly.type
_entity_poly.pdbx_seq_one_letter_code
_entity_poly.pdbx_strand_id
1 'polypeptide(L)'
;DFGDALSKDIMIPRADVVSADVNSTYKELVDIFKSETYTRIPIYEDSKENIIGILNIKDLFFYRELLDIRYFDLRSILRKPLFVYEYQKIFAEMKTSADSMAIVLDEYGQASGIITMEDLVEEIVGDIRDEYDENENDLIRDLGNHTYDIDASIKLDDLNDKLHTNFQSKD
;
A
#
# COMPACT_ATOMS: atom_id res chain seq x y z
N ASP A 1 -11.10 16.97 5.64
CA ASP A 1 -10.51 16.22 6.74
C ASP A 1 -10.14 14.82 6.26
N PHE A 2 -8.89 14.43 6.43
CA PHE A 2 -8.41 13.12 6.00
C PHE A 2 -9.09 11.94 6.74
N GLY A 3 -9.62 12.15 7.94
CA GLY A 3 -10.39 11.14 8.67
C GLY A 3 -11.66 10.72 7.93
N ASP A 4 -12.16 11.57 7.03
CA ASP A 4 -13.35 11.31 6.22
C ASP A 4 -13.02 10.84 4.80
N ALA A 5 -11.73 10.69 4.47
CA ALA A 5 -11.32 10.26 3.14
C ALA A 5 -11.86 8.85 2.83
N LEU A 6 -12.43 8.72 1.64
CA LEU A 6 -12.97 7.47 1.14
C LEU A 6 -11.92 6.72 0.33
N SER A 7 -12.00 5.40 0.34
CA SER A 7 -11.09 4.53 -0.42
C SER A 7 -10.98 4.94 -1.87
N LYS A 8 -12.10 5.28 -2.50
CA LYS A 8 -12.16 5.70 -3.90
C LYS A 8 -11.32 6.95 -4.19
N ASP A 9 -11.22 7.86 -3.22
CA ASP A 9 -10.53 9.15 -3.40
C ASP A 9 -9.01 8.99 -3.30
N ILE A 10 -8.53 7.97 -2.59
CA ILE A 10 -7.10 7.76 -2.31
C ILE A 10 -6.49 6.70 -3.20
N MET A 11 -7.28 5.75 -3.69
CA MET A 11 -6.79 4.58 -4.42
C MET A 11 -6.02 4.94 -5.69
N ILE A 12 -5.05 4.08 -6.03
CA ILE A 12 -4.51 4.00 -7.37
C ILE A 12 -5.54 3.24 -8.21
N PRO A 13 -6.09 3.83 -9.28
CA PRO A 13 -7.11 3.16 -10.08
C PRO A 13 -6.54 1.95 -10.81
N ARG A 14 -7.38 0.96 -11.07
CA ARG A 14 -6.99 -0.32 -11.69
C ARG A 14 -6.14 -0.17 -12.95
N ALA A 15 -6.43 0.83 -13.79
CA ALA A 15 -5.68 1.06 -15.01
C ALA A 15 -4.19 1.36 -14.77
N ASP A 16 -3.86 1.90 -13.60
CA ASP A 16 -2.50 2.30 -13.23
C ASP A 16 -1.82 1.29 -12.29
N VAL A 17 -2.51 0.21 -11.93
CA VAL A 17 -1.98 -0.82 -11.03
C VAL A 17 -1.13 -1.81 -11.80
N VAL A 18 0.09 -2.03 -11.32
CA VAL A 18 0.94 -3.14 -11.78
C VAL A 18 0.50 -4.40 -11.05
N SER A 19 0.01 -5.37 -11.80
CA SER A 19 -0.46 -6.66 -11.29
C SER A 19 0.03 -7.78 -12.19
N ALA A 20 -0.10 -9.03 -11.73
CA ALA A 20 0.30 -10.18 -12.52
C ALA A 20 -0.75 -11.30 -12.45
N ASP A 21 -0.78 -12.12 -13.48
CA ASP A 21 -1.62 -13.33 -13.56
C ASP A 21 -1.09 -14.40 -12.60
N VAL A 22 -1.99 -15.13 -11.97
CA VAL A 22 -1.63 -16.23 -11.06
C VAL A 22 -0.84 -17.35 -11.79
N ASN A 23 -0.99 -17.46 -13.10
CA ASN A 23 -0.27 -18.41 -13.92
C ASN A 23 1.09 -17.90 -14.42
N SER A 24 1.53 -16.73 -13.96
CA SER A 24 2.85 -16.19 -14.30
C SER A 24 3.96 -17.13 -13.84
N THR A 25 5.00 -17.24 -14.66
CA THR A 25 6.21 -17.99 -14.30
C THR A 25 7.03 -17.21 -13.27
N TYR A 26 7.92 -17.91 -12.58
CA TYR A 26 8.88 -17.28 -11.69
C TYR A 26 9.66 -16.16 -12.39
N LYS A 27 10.16 -16.45 -13.61
CA LYS A 27 10.93 -15.47 -14.39
C LYS A 27 10.11 -14.22 -14.75
N GLU A 28 8.87 -14.42 -15.18
CA GLU A 28 7.99 -13.30 -15.51
C GLU A 28 7.77 -12.38 -14.30
N LEU A 29 7.61 -12.96 -13.12
CA LEU A 29 7.42 -12.19 -11.88
C LEU A 29 8.69 -11.43 -11.48
N VAL A 30 9.84 -12.08 -11.59
CA VAL A 30 11.13 -11.41 -11.36
C VAL A 30 11.31 -10.22 -12.31
N ASP A 31 10.96 -10.40 -13.58
CA ASP A 31 11.07 -9.33 -14.57
C ASP A 31 10.18 -8.13 -14.23
N ILE A 32 8.98 -8.37 -13.70
CA ILE A 32 8.10 -7.29 -13.23
C ILE A 32 8.77 -6.51 -12.10
N PHE A 33 9.30 -7.20 -11.08
CA PHE A 33 9.97 -6.52 -9.97
C PHE A 33 11.25 -5.80 -10.39
N LYS A 34 11.93 -6.26 -11.43
CA LYS A 34 13.12 -5.59 -11.97
C LYS A 34 12.77 -4.31 -12.73
N SER A 35 11.65 -4.29 -13.44
CA SER A 35 11.23 -3.15 -14.24
C SER A 35 10.49 -2.10 -13.43
N GLU A 36 9.91 -2.50 -12.31
CA GLU A 36 9.11 -1.64 -11.44
C GLU A 36 9.77 -1.49 -10.07
N THR A 37 9.54 -0.38 -9.41
CA THR A 37 10.12 -0.10 -8.09
C THR A 37 9.26 -0.60 -6.92
N TYR A 38 8.26 -1.41 -7.20
CA TYR A 38 7.36 -1.92 -6.17
C TYR A 38 7.93 -3.11 -5.43
N THR A 39 7.55 -3.29 -4.18
CA THR A 39 7.91 -4.45 -3.36
C THR A 39 6.76 -5.44 -3.22
N ARG A 40 5.57 -5.05 -3.62
CA ARG A 40 4.35 -5.86 -3.57
C ARG A 40 3.53 -5.60 -4.83
N ILE A 41 2.92 -6.64 -5.37
CA ILE A 41 2.00 -6.52 -6.50
C ILE A 41 0.77 -7.41 -6.26
N PRO A 42 -0.43 -6.95 -6.68
CA PRO A 42 -1.62 -7.80 -6.68
C PRO A 42 -1.49 -8.91 -7.71
N ILE A 43 -2.04 -10.07 -7.36
CA ILE A 43 -2.13 -11.22 -8.27
C ILE A 43 -3.60 -11.49 -8.56
N TYR A 44 -3.92 -11.60 -9.83
CA TYR A 44 -5.28 -11.85 -10.30
C TYR A 44 -5.42 -13.23 -10.91
N GLU A 45 -6.65 -13.70 -10.94
CA GLU A 45 -7.06 -14.94 -11.63
C GLU A 45 -8.15 -14.62 -12.64
N ASP A 46 -7.95 -15.03 -13.87
CA ASP A 46 -8.84 -14.83 -15.03
C ASP A 46 -8.92 -13.37 -15.50
N SER A 47 -9.22 -12.45 -14.63
CA SER A 47 -9.27 -11.03 -14.98
C SER A 47 -8.64 -10.15 -13.89
N LYS A 48 -8.20 -8.96 -14.29
CA LYS A 48 -7.58 -7.99 -13.36
C LYS A 48 -8.55 -7.47 -12.29
N GLU A 49 -9.83 -7.65 -12.47
CA GLU A 49 -10.85 -7.33 -11.48
C GLU A 49 -10.94 -8.37 -10.36
N ASN A 50 -10.35 -9.54 -10.55
CA ASN A 50 -10.40 -10.63 -9.58
C ASN A 50 -9.04 -10.84 -8.92
N ILE A 51 -8.77 -10.06 -7.89
CA ILE A 51 -7.52 -10.17 -7.13
C ILE A 51 -7.64 -11.28 -6.09
N ILE A 52 -6.73 -12.24 -6.13
CA ILE A 52 -6.74 -13.40 -5.24
C ILE A 52 -5.67 -13.35 -4.15
N GLY A 53 -4.71 -12.47 -4.27
CA GLY A 53 -3.65 -12.36 -3.28
C GLY A 53 -2.66 -11.27 -3.61
N ILE A 54 -1.70 -11.08 -2.72
CA ILE A 54 -0.60 -10.13 -2.87
C ILE A 54 0.71 -10.90 -2.89
N LEU A 55 1.54 -10.63 -3.88
CA LEU A 55 2.90 -11.16 -3.94
C LEU A 55 3.88 -10.13 -3.38
N ASN A 56 4.58 -10.51 -2.32
CA ASN A 56 5.68 -9.72 -1.78
C ASN A 56 6.99 -10.21 -2.38
N ILE A 57 7.84 -9.28 -2.81
CA ILE A 57 9.15 -9.61 -3.41
C ILE A 57 10.01 -10.51 -2.49
N LYS A 58 9.90 -10.33 -1.18
CA LYS A 58 10.63 -11.17 -0.21
C LYS A 58 10.22 -12.63 -0.29
N ASP A 59 8.93 -12.89 -0.45
CA ASP A 59 8.42 -14.26 -0.54
C ASP A 59 8.88 -14.94 -1.82
N LEU A 60 8.96 -14.18 -2.91
CA LEU A 60 9.51 -14.68 -4.17
C LEU A 60 11.00 -15.02 -4.06
N PHE A 61 11.76 -14.14 -3.41
CA PHE A 61 13.19 -14.36 -3.15
C PHE A 61 13.42 -15.61 -2.31
N PHE A 62 12.72 -15.75 -1.19
CA PHE A 62 12.87 -16.91 -0.31
C PHE A 62 12.40 -18.21 -0.96
N TYR A 63 11.43 -18.14 -1.85
CA TYR A 63 11.00 -19.33 -2.60
C TYR A 63 12.20 -19.94 -3.35
N ARG A 64 12.93 -19.11 -4.08
CA ARG A 64 14.11 -19.56 -4.84
C ARG A 64 15.18 -20.15 -3.95
N GLU A 65 15.42 -19.55 -2.78
CA GLU A 65 16.49 -19.98 -1.86
C GLU A 65 16.15 -21.28 -1.11
N LEU A 66 14.87 -21.54 -0.87
CA LEU A 66 14.42 -22.63 -0.01
C LEU A 66 13.74 -23.78 -0.75
N LEU A 67 13.20 -23.52 -1.95
CA LEU A 67 12.38 -24.46 -2.69
C LEU A 67 12.85 -24.58 -4.14
N ASP A 68 12.42 -25.63 -4.81
CA ASP A 68 12.77 -25.91 -6.20
C ASP A 68 11.86 -25.14 -7.15
N ILE A 69 12.40 -24.18 -7.89
CA ILE A 69 11.63 -23.35 -8.83
C ILE A 69 11.06 -24.13 -10.02
N ARG A 70 11.49 -25.36 -10.27
CA ARG A 70 10.90 -26.20 -11.31
C ARG A 70 9.44 -26.55 -11.00
N TYR A 71 9.08 -26.54 -9.72
CA TYR A 71 7.74 -26.81 -9.23
C TYR A 71 7.11 -25.57 -8.64
N PHE A 72 7.39 -24.41 -9.22
CA PHE A 72 6.91 -23.13 -8.70
C PHE A 72 5.39 -23.10 -8.61
N ASP A 73 4.90 -22.81 -7.40
CA ASP A 73 3.48 -22.64 -7.09
C ASP A 73 3.28 -21.24 -6.49
N LEU A 74 2.86 -20.31 -7.31
CA LEU A 74 2.63 -18.93 -6.89
C LEU A 74 1.55 -18.83 -5.80
N ARG A 75 0.50 -19.62 -5.90
CA ARG A 75 -0.61 -19.59 -4.93
C ARG A 75 -0.12 -19.86 -3.50
N SER A 76 0.89 -20.69 -3.34
CA SER A 76 1.39 -21.09 -2.03
C SER A 76 2.07 -19.97 -1.25
N ILE A 77 2.48 -18.90 -1.91
CA ILE A 77 3.22 -17.80 -1.30
C ILE A 77 2.44 -16.47 -1.28
N LEU A 78 1.21 -16.47 -1.75
CA LEU A 78 0.39 -15.26 -1.75
C LEU A 78 -0.07 -14.93 -0.33
N ARG A 79 0.02 -13.64 0.00
CA ARG A 79 -0.55 -13.09 1.23
C ARG A 79 -1.97 -12.62 0.98
N LYS A 80 -2.80 -12.67 2.01
CA LYS A 80 -4.18 -12.17 1.92
C LYS A 80 -4.18 -10.66 1.80
N PRO A 81 -4.88 -10.09 0.81
CA PRO A 81 -5.09 -8.65 0.78
C PRO A 81 -6.12 -8.23 1.82
N LEU A 82 -6.08 -6.97 2.22
CA LEU A 82 -7.19 -6.34 2.89
C LEU A 82 -8.17 -5.87 1.81
N PHE A 83 -9.43 -6.28 1.89
CA PHE A 83 -10.47 -5.80 0.97
C PHE A 83 -11.26 -4.67 1.62
N VAL A 84 -11.40 -3.56 0.91
CA VAL A 84 -12.18 -2.40 1.33
C VAL A 84 -13.10 -1.96 0.20
N TYR A 85 -14.18 -1.28 0.52
CA TYR A 85 -15.12 -0.79 -0.49
C TYR A 85 -14.81 0.66 -0.87
N GLU A 86 -15.20 1.07 -2.09
CA GLU A 86 -14.92 2.40 -2.66
C GLU A 86 -15.35 3.55 -1.74
N TYR A 87 -16.47 3.41 -1.07
CA TYR A 87 -17.05 4.46 -0.22
C TYR A 87 -16.80 4.24 1.27
N GLN A 88 -15.87 3.38 1.59
CA GLN A 88 -15.47 3.14 2.97
C GLN A 88 -14.42 4.16 3.42
N LYS A 89 -14.51 4.61 4.67
CA LYS A 89 -13.46 5.41 5.29
C LYS A 89 -12.26 4.52 5.59
N ILE A 90 -11.12 4.86 5.01
CA ILE A 90 -10.00 3.93 4.90
C ILE A 90 -9.07 3.89 6.11
N PHE A 91 -8.92 5.01 6.83
CA PHE A 91 -7.86 5.09 7.86
C PHE A 91 -8.02 4.08 8.98
N ALA A 92 -9.25 3.85 9.44
CA ALA A 92 -9.51 2.90 10.51
C ALA A 92 -9.17 1.45 10.11
N GLU A 93 -9.34 1.12 8.83
CA GLU A 93 -9.09 -0.21 8.31
C GLU A 93 -7.60 -0.48 8.11
N MET A 94 -6.85 0.50 7.64
CA MET A 94 -5.43 0.34 7.31
C MET A 94 -4.52 0.36 8.53
N LYS A 95 -4.90 1.03 9.61
CA LYS A 95 -4.04 1.14 10.80
C LYS A 95 -3.71 -0.19 11.47
N THR A 96 -4.54 -1.21 11.24
CA THR A 96 -4.35 -2.54 11.86
C THR A 96 -3.37 -3.42 11.10
N SER A 97 -2.91 -2.98 9.91
CA SER A 97 -2.13 -3.82 9.02
C SER A 97 -1.17 -2.98 8.17
N ALA A 98 -0.14 -2.43 8.84
CA ALA A 98 0.81 -1.47 8.24
C ALA A 98 1.52 -2.00 6.98
N ASP A 99 1.68 -3.31 6.86
CA ASP A 99 2.36 -3.94 5.72
C ASP A 99 1.39 -4.37 4.61
N SER A 100 0.10 -4.09 4.78
CA SER A 100 -0.90 -4.58 3.84
C SER A 100 -1.13 -3.62 2.70
N MET A 101 -1.36 -4.20 1.54
CA MET A 101 -1.98 -3.52 0.43
C MET A 101 -3.48 -3.77 0.51
N ALA A 102 -4.28 -2.71 0.44
CA ALA A 102 -5.73 -2.83 0.38
C ALA A 102 -6.19 -2.88 -1.08
N ILE A 103 -7.08 -3.81 -1.37
CA ILE A 103 -7.76 -3.91 -2.65
C ILE A 103 -9.12 -3.23 -2.49
N VAL A 104 -9.39 -2.23 -3.32
CA VAL A 104 -10.66 -1.50 -3.32
C VAL A 104 -11.64 -2.22 -4.21
N LEU A 105 -12.80 -2.55 -3.66
CA LEU A 105 -13.87 -3.24 -4.37
C LEU A 105 -15.01 -2.27 -4.70
N ASP A 106 -15.55 -2.40 -5.89
CA ASP A 106 -16.77 -1.72 -6.28
C ASP A 106 -18.02 -2.45 -5.73
N GLU A 107 -19.21 -1.98 -6.10
CA GLU A 107 -20.48 -2.52 -5.67
C GLU A 107 -20.74 -3.97 -6.15
N TYR A 108 -20.02 -4.40 -7.16
CA TYR A 108 -20.13 -5.76 -7.71
C TYR A 108 -19.04 -6.70 -7.15
N GLY A 109 -18.22 -6.21 -6.23
CA GLY A 109 -17.13 -6.99 -5.66
C GLY A 109 -15.91 -7.12 -6.56
N GLN A 110 -15.81 -6.28 -7.59
CA GLN A 110 -14.67 -6.24 -8.51
C GLN A 110 -13.62 -5.24 -8.04
N ALA A 111 -12.35 -5.57 -8.23
CA ALA A 111 -11.26 -4.68 -7.87
C ALA A 111 -11.25 -3.43 -8.77
N SER A 112 -11.40 -2.26 -8.19
CA SER A 112 -11.36 -0.98 -8.87
C SER A 112 -10.03 -0.23 -8.69
N GLY A 113 -9.23 -0.61 -7.71
CA GLY A 113 -7.95 -0.02 -7.43
C GLY A 113 -7.27 -0.61 -6.21
N ILE A 114 -6.16 -0.01 -5.83
CA ILE A 114 -5.41 -0.40 -4.64
C ILE A 114 -5.08 0.82 -3.78
N ILE A 115 -4.86 0.56 -2.49
CA ILE A 115 -4.35 1.56 -1.56
C ILE A 115 -3.16 0.95 -0.82
N THR A 116 -2.05 1.69 -0.76
CA THR A 116 -0.89 1.30 0.04
C THR A 116 -0.78 2.20 1.26
N MET A 117 -0.02 1.79 2.26
CA MET A 117 0.25 2.63 3.44
C MET A 117 0.96 3.92 3.03
N GLU A 118 1.84 3.86 2.03
CA GLU A 118 2.53 5.02 1.49
C GLU A 118 1.54 6.06 0.94
N ASP A 119 0.49 5.61 0.23
CA ASP A 119 -0.55 6.51 -0.30
C ASP A 119 -1.31 7.21 0.83
N LEU A 120 -1.59 6.51 1.93
CA LEU A 120 -2.24 7.09 3.09
C LEU A 120 -1.35 8.12 3.77
N VAL A 121 -0.07 7.84 3.92
CA VAL A 121 0.89 8.76 4.51
C VAL A 121 0.99 10.03 3.68
N GLU A 122 1.05 9.92 2.36
CA GLU A 122 1.07 11.08 1.45
C GLU A 122 -0.19 11.93 1.60
N GLU A 123 -1.35 11.32 1.71
CA GLU A 123 -2.60 12.03 1.91
C GLU A 123 -2.61 12.80 3.24
N ILE A 124 -2.14 12.16 4.31
CA ILE A 124 -2.05 12.78 5.63
C ILE A 124 -1.04 13.92 5.64
N VAL A 125 0.11 13.74 5.03
CA VAL A 125 1.15 14.78 4.92
C VAL A 125 0.63 15.98 4.16
N GLY A 126 -0.08 15.76 3.05
CA GLY A 126 -0.71 16.83 2.29
C GLY A 126 -1.71 17.62 3.12
N ASP A 127 -2.55 16.93 3.89
CA ASP A 127 -3.56 17.55 4.75
C ASP A 127 -2.91 18.33 5.90
N ILE A 128 -1.85 17.82 6.51
CA ILE A 128 -1.09 18.52 7.56
C ILE A 128 -0.43 19.76 7.00
N ARG A 129 0.18 19.72 5.83
CA ARG A 129 0.76 20.89 5.17
C ARG A 129 -0.27 21.97 4.94
N ASP A 130 -1.45 21.60 4.44
CA ASP A 130 -2.54 22.53 4.19
C ASP A 130 -3.03 23.18 5.50
N GLU A 131 -3.06 22.42 6.58
CA GLU A 131 -3.50 22.88 7.90
C GLU A 131 -2.47 23.81 8.57
N TYR A 132 -1.18 23.49 8.49
CA TYR A 132 -0.10 24.25 9.16
C TYR A 132 0.52 25.33 8.29
N ASP A 133 0.01 25.53 7.15
CA ASP A 133 0.33 26.59 6.23
C ASP A 133 1.77 26.67 5.69
N GLU A 134 1.71 27.02 4.53
CA GLU A 134 2.58 27.35 3.44
C GLU A 134 3.81 28.17 3.78
N ASN A 135 3.88 28.81 4.93
CA ASN A 135 4.73 29.98 4.94
C ASN A 135 6.09 29.83 5.58
N GLU A 136 6.31 28.97 6.48
CA GLU A 136 7.56 29.14 7.17
C GLU A 136 8.30 27.89 7.59
N ASN A 137 7.63 26.85 7.92
CA ASN A 137 8.29 25.63 8.34
C ASN A 137 7.43 24.44 7.96
N ASP A 138 7.72 23.83 6.85
CA ASP A 138 7.15 22.51 6.58
C ASP A 138 7.51 21.59 7.72
N LEU A 139 6.55 21.33 8.60
CA LEU A 139 6.75 20.45 9.75
C LEU A 139 7.00 19.02 9.30
N ILE A 140 6.47 18.66 8.13
CA ILE A 140 6.70 17.38 7.48
C ILE A 140 7.11 17.66 6.04
N ARG A 141 8.26 17.16 5.62
CA ARG A 141 8.75 17.30 4.26
C ARG A 141 8.87 15.93 3.61
N ASP A 142 8.40 15.85 2.37
CA ASP A 142 8.60 14.67 1.53
C ASP A 142 10.00 14.71 0.92
N LEU A 143 10.83 13.75 1.29
CA LEU A 143 12.20 13.63 0.79
C LEU A 143 12.30 12.77 -0.49
N GLY A 144 11.16 12.40 -1.08
CA GLY A 144 11.10 11.48 -2.20
C GLY A 144 11.05 10.01 -1.76
N ASN A 145 10.66 9.12 -2.67
CA ASN A 145 10.57 7.68 -2.39
C ASN A 145 9.79 7.33 -1.11
N HIS A 146 8.74 8.09 -0.81
CA HIS A 146 7.90 7.92 0.39
C HIS A 146 8.69 8.09 1.71
N THR A 147 9.72 8.91 1.69
CA THR A 147 10.50 9.28 2.88
C THR A 147 10.09 10.68 3.34
N TYR A 148 9.85 10.85 4.62
CA TYR A 148 9.38 12.10 5.20
C TYR A 148 10.33 12.59 6.29
N ASP A 149 10.56 13.91 6.31
CA ASP A 149 11.29 14.61 7.37
C ASP A 149 10.28 15.37 8.22
N ILE A 150 10.24 15.08 9.51
CA ILE A 150 9.26 15.63 10.44
C ILE A 150 9.97 16.60 11.38
N ASP A 151 9.49 17.85 11.41
CA ASP A 151 10.01 18.85 12.32
C ASP A 151 9.75 18.45 13.78
N ALA A 152 10.77 18.57 14.63
CA ALA A 152 10.69 18.23 16.06
C ALA A 152 9.67 19.07 16.84
N SER A 153 9.17 20.16 16.28
CA SER A 153 8.10 20.97 16.89
C SER A 153 6.72 20.27 16.85
N ILE A 154 6.55 19.25 16.01
CA ILE A 154 5.35 18.40 16.03
C ILE A 154 5.43 17.47 17.23
N LYS A 155 4.40 17.50 18.07
CA LYS A 155 4.28 16.55 19.16
C LYS A 155 3.95 15.15 18.62
N LEU A 156 4.63 14.15 19.15
CA LEU A 156 4.43 12.76 18.74
C LEU A 156 2.98 12.32 18.90
N ASP A 157 2.28 12.77 19.94
CA ASP A 157 0.88 12.46 20.16
C ASP A 157 0.00 13.02 19.04
N ASP A 158 0.27 14.25 18.58
CA ASP A 158 -0.46 14.86 17.47
C ASP A 158 -0.22 14.07 16.17
N LEU A 159 1.02 13.65 15.95
CA LEU A 159 1.35 12.82 14.79
C LEU A 159 0.65 11.47 14.86
N ASN A 160 0.64 10.81 16.01
CA ASN A 160 -0.05 9.54 16.20
C ASN A 160 -1.55 9.67 15.98
N ASP A 161 -2.17 10.74 16.46
CA ASP A 161 -3.59 11.00 16.25
C ASP A 161 -3.91 11.17 14.76
N LYS A 162 -3.08 11.94 14.06
CA LYS A 162 -3.24 12.19 12.62
C LYS A 162 -3.08 10.93 11.78
N LEU A 163 -2.11 10.08 12.12
CA LEU A 163 -1.80 8.86 11.40
C LEU A 163 -2.57 7.64 11.90
N HIS A 164 -3.30 7.77 12.99
CA HIS A 164 -3.93 6.62 13.69
C HIS A 164 -2.90 5.53 14.04
N THR A 165 -1.72 5.95 14.50
CA THR A 165 -0.59 5.08 14.83
C THR A 165 -0.25 5.17 16.32
N ASN A 166 0.71 4.36 16.75
CA ASN A 166 1.19 4.30 18.13
C ASN A 166 2.71 4.40 18.20
N PHE A 167 3.31 5.31 17.42
CA PHE A 167 4.75 5.55 17.50
C PHE A 167 5.15 5.96 18.92
N GLN A 168 6.27 5.44 19.38
CA GLN A 168 6.82 5.77 20.67
C GLN A 168 8.21 6.39 20.50
N SER A 169 8.49 7.42 21.29
CA SER A 169 9.82 7.97 21.38
C SER A 169 10.76 6.93 22.01
N LYS A 170 11.90 6.74 21.38
CA LYS A 170 13.00 6.01 22.02
C LYS A 170 13.86 7.06 22.71
N ASP A 171 13.69 7.20 23.99
CA ASP A 171 14.57 8.00 24.83
C ASP A 171 15.94 7.34 24.93
#